data_0bc331de65502d250d4a72b8f85c6751
#
_entry.id   0bc331de65502d250d4a72b8f85c6751
#
_cell.length_a   1.000
_cell.length_b   1.000
_cell.length_c   1.000
_cell.angle_alpha   90.00
_cell.angle_beta   90.00
_cell.angle_gamma   90.00
#
_symmetry.space_group_name_H-M   'P 1'
#
loop_
_entity.id
_entity.type
_entity.pdbx_description
1 polymer ?
#
loop_
_entity_poly.entity_id
_entity_poly.type
_entity_poly.pdbx_seq_one_letter_code
_entity_poly.pdbx_strand_id
1 'polypeptide(L)'
;MKKILVIDNYDSFTYNLVHYLEDLDCEVTVYRNDEFDIDEIAVFDKILLSPGPGIPDEAGLLKDVIQKYGPTKSIFGVCLGQQAIGEVYGGTLSNLDKVYHGVATMVKTVVDDELLFEGLGNEFEVGRYHSWVVDTNLPDILEATSFDENGQVMSLRHKTYDVRGVQFHPESVLTPNGKKILENWVKS
;
A
#
# COMPACT_ATOMS: atom_id res chain seq x y z
N MET A 1 -21.52 4.68 5.61
CA MET A 1 -20.15 5.19 5.78
C MET A 1 -19.24 4.02 6.07
N LYS A 2 -18.18 3.84 5.29
CA LYS A 2 -17.23 2.74 5.50
C LYS A 2 -16.32 3.06 6.68
N LYS A 3 -16.10 2.07 7.55
CA LYS A 3 -15.18 2.15 8.68
C LYS A 3 -13.81 1.66 8.23
N ILE A 4 -12.86 2.58 8.17
CA ILE A 4 -11.50 2.28 7.71
C ILE A 4 -10.54 2.44 8.87
N LEU A 5 -9.74 1.39 9.09
CA LEU A 5 -8.59 1.46 9.99
C LEU A 5 -7.36 1.86 9.19
N VAL A 6 -6.63 2.84 9.68
CA VAL A 6 -5.28 3.16 9.21
C VAL A 6 -4.29 2.66 10.26
N ILE A 7 -3.43 1.74 9.86
CA ILE A 7 -2.28 1.35 10.70
C ILE A 7 -1.17 2.36 10.45
N ASP A 8 -0.85 3.14 11.47
CA ASP A 8 0.22 4.14 11.45
C ASP A 8 1.56 3.46 11.77
N ASN A 9 2.44 3.40 10.80
CA ASN A 9 3.80 2.87 10.93
C ASN A 9 4.81 3.95 11.38
N TYR A 10 4.36 4.93 12.18
CA TYR A 10 5.17 6.04 12.68
C TYR A 10 5.74 6.90 11.54
N ASP A 11 4.87 7.21 10.58
CA ASP A 11 5.19 8.01 9.41
C ASP A 11 4.54 9.39 9.48
N SER A 12 5.31 10.43 9.10
CA SER A 12 4.82 11.81 9.12
C SER A 12 3.71 12.07 8.08
N PHE A 13 3.60 11.25 7.03
CA PHE A 13 2.58 11.39 5.99
C PHE A 13 1.30 10.58 6.25
N THR A 14 1.22 9.82 7.33
CA THR A 14 0.03 9.01 7.66
C THR A 14 -1.25 9.84 7.64
N TYR A 15 -1.23 11.03 8.24
CA TYR A 15 -2.42 11.88 8.31
C TYR A 15 -2.82 12.51 6.97
N ASN A 16 -1.92 12.59 5.99
CA ASN A 16 -2.31 12.98 4.63
C ASN A 16 -3.22 11.91 4.00
N LEU A 17 -2.93 10.63 4.25
CA LEU A 17 -3.81 9.52 3.85
C LEU A 17 -5.14 9.57 4.59
N VAL A 18 -5.11 9.84 5.90
CA VAL A 18 -6.32 9.98 6.72
C VAL A 18 -7.23 11.06 6.17
N HIS A 19 -6.69 12.24 5.87
CA HIS A 19 -7.47 13.36 5.32
C HIS A 19 -8.09 13.02 3.96
N TYR A 20 -7.37 12.31 3.09
CA TYR A 20 -7.94 11.88 1.82
C TYR A 20 -9.11 10.91 2.01
N LEU A 21 -9.02 10.00 2.98
CA LEU A 21 -10.11 9.08 3.29
C LEU A 21 -11.32 9.80 3.91
N GLU A 22 -11.07 10.76 4.79
CA GLU A 22 -12.13 11.61 5.37
C GLU A 22 -12.85 12.43 4.29
N ASP A 23 -12.11 12.98 3.32
CA ASP A 23 -12.67 13.69 2.17
C ASP A 23 -13.55 12.78 1.28
N LEU A 24 -13.38 11.46 1.38
CA LEU A 24 -14.18 10.46 0.69
C LEU A 24 -15.34 9.92 1.53
N ASP A 25 -15.74 10.65 2.57
CA ASP A 25 -16.82 10.30 3.48
C ASP A 25 -16.63 8.96 4.22
N CYS A 26 -15.38 8.63 4.58
CA CYS A 26 -15.08 7.46 5.40
C CYS A 26 -14.99 7.81 6.88
N GLU A 27 -15.39 6.88 7.73
CA GLU A 27 -15.09 6.93 9.17
C GLU A 27 -13.71 6.32 9.40
N VAL A 28 -12.73 7.16 9.75
CA VAL A 28 -11.33 6.75 9.86
C VAL A 28 -10.90 6.66 11.31
N THR A 29 -10.30 5.54 11.68
CA THR A 29 -9.62 5.31 12.96
C THR A 29 -8.16 5.04 12.70
N VAL A 30 -7.27 5.60 13.51
CA VAL A 30 -5.82 5.42 13.40
C VAL A 30 -5.30 4.66 14.60
N TYR A 31 -4.63 3.54 14.36
CA TYR A 31 -3.88 2.81 15.38
C TYR A 31 -2.40 2.78 15.01
N ARG A 32 -1.52 3.10 15.95
CA ARG A 32 -0.09 2.86 15.77
C ARG A 32 0.18 1.35 15.74
N ASN A 33 1.15 0.93 14.95
CA ASN A 33 1.39 -0.48 14.62
C ASN A 33 1.71 -1.40 15.83
N ASP A 34 1.96 -0.83 16.99
CA ASP A 34 2.31 -1.53 18.23
C ASP A 34 1.38 -1.18 19.42
N GLU A 35 0.30 -0.45 19.18
CA GLU A 35 -0.57 0.08 20.25
C GLU A 35 -2.04 -0.36 20.09
N PHE A 36 -2.29 -1.65 19.83
CA PHE A 36 -3.67 -2.18 19.76
C PHE A 36 -3.69 -3.68 20.03
N ASP A 37 -4.88 -4.20 20.37
CA ASP A 37 -5.15 -5.63 20.34
C ASP A 37 -5.60 -6.01 18.91
N ILE A 38 -4.97 -7.05 18.34
CA ILE A 38 -5.24 -7.47 16.96
C ILE A 38 -6.70 -7.86 16.72
N ASP A 39 -7.40 -8.32 17.76
CA ASP A 39 -8.82 -8.68 17.66
C ASP A 39 -9.76 -7.47 17.53
N GLU A 40 -9.31 -6.28 17.93
CA GLU A 40 -10.08 -5.03 17.79
C GLU A 40 -10.27 -4.63 16.33
N ILE A 41 -9.44 -5.14 15.41
CA ILE A 41 -9.50 -4.82 13.98
C ILE A 41 -10.74 -5.42 13.30
N ALA A 42 -11.35 -6.43 13.90
CA ALA A 42 -12.49 -7.14 13.31
C ALA A 42 -13.68 -6.25 12.93
N VAL A 43 -13.85 -5.12 13.62
CA VAL A 43 -15.00 -4.20 13.42
C VAL A 43 -14.86 -3.28 12.18
N PHE A 44 -13.68 -3.19 11.58
CA PHE A 44 -13.43 -2.33 10.44
C PHE A 44 -13.76 -3.02 9.11
N ASP A 45 -14.22 -2.25 8.13
CA ASP A 45 -14.55 -2.75 6.79
C ASP A 45 -13.29 -2.94 5.94
N LYS A 46 -12.37 -1.97 6.03
CA LYS A 46 -11.13 -1.93 5.25
C LYS A 46 -9.96 -1.51 6.12
N ILE A 47 -8.75 -1.90 5.72
CA ILE A 47 -7.51 -1.60 6.42
C ILE A 47 -6.52 -0.98 5.45
N LEU A 48 -6.02 0.23 5.78
CA LEU A 48 -4.93 0.87 5.06
C LEU A 48 -3.65 0.79 5.89
N LEU A 49 -2.58 0.32 5.29
CA LEU A 49 -1.27 0.22 5.93
C LEU A 49 -0.40 1.38 5.45
N SER A 50 -0.03 2.27 6.35
CA SER A 50 0.70 3.50 6.02
C SER A 50 2.14 3.23 5.59
N PRO A 51 2.80 4.20 4.94
CA PRO A 51 4.26 4.24 4.87
C PRO A 51 4.89 4.18 6.26
N GLY A 52 6.18 3.97 6.32
CA GLY A 52 6.92 4.03 7.57
C GLY A 52 8.42 3.81 7.37
N PRO A 53 9.22 4.07 8.41
CA PRO A 53 10.66 3.86 8.36
C PRO A 53 11.04 2.37 8.47
N GLY A 54 12.27 2.06 8.09
CA GLY A 54 12.84 0.74 8.26
C GLY A 54 12.27 -0.32 7.33
N ILE A 55 12.18 -1.53 7.83
CA ILE A 55 11.66 -2.70 7.12
C ILE A 55 10.46 -3.28 7.87
N PRO A 56 9.62 -4.12 7.22
CA PRO A 56 8.39 -4.63 7.84
C PRO A 56 8.60 -5.38 9.16
N ASP A 57 9.71 -6.09 9.34
CA ASP A 57 10.00 -6.80 10.59
C ASP A 57 10.17 -5.87 11.79
N GLU A 58 10.45 -4.60 11.57
CA GLU A 58 10.61 -3.58 12.61
C GLU A 58 9.30 -2.82 12.89
N ALA A 59 8.22 -3.17 12.21
CA ALA A 59 6.96 -2.40 12.21
C ALA A 59 5.87 -3.04 13.11
N GLY A 60 6.24 -3.44 14.32
CA GLY A 60 5.28 -3.93 15.31
C GLY A 60 4.40 -5.07 14.80
N LEU A 61 3.09 -4.89 14.83
CA LEU A 61 2.10 -5.91 14.45
C LEU A 61 1.68 -5.85 12.97
N LEU A 62 2.38 -5.06 12.13
CA LEU A 62 1.99 -4.85 10.73
C LEU A 62 1.80 -6.17 9.97
N LYS A 63 2.77 -7.07 10.03
CA LYS A 63 2.69 -8.37 9.33
C LYS A 63 1.62 -9.28 9.92
N ASP A 64 1.43 -9.26 11.23
CA ASP A 64 0.39 -10.03 11.91
C ASP A 64 -1.02 -9.62 11.45
N VAL A 65 -1.25 -8.32 11.25
CA VAL A 65 -2.53 -7.80 10.71
C VAL A 65 -2.80 -8.37 9.33
N ILE A 66 -1.81 -8.35 8.45
CA ILE A 66 -1.95 -8.88 7.08
C ILE A 66 -2.26 -10.38 7.12
N GLN A 67 -1.52 -11.15 7.93
CA GLN A 67 -1.74 -12.60 8.06
C GLN A 67 -3.15 -12.92 8.53
N LYS A 68 -3.61 -12.22 9.57
CA LYS A 68 -4.91 -12.51 10.17
C LYS A 68 -6.08 -12.04 9.32
N TYR A 69 -6.01 -10.86 8.75
CA TYR A 69 -7.15 -10.21 8.10
C TYR A 69 -7.10 -10.22 6.57
N GLY A 70 -5.97 -10.57 5.96
CA GLY A 70 -5.86 -10.70 4.51
C GLY A 70 -6.95 -11.56 3.87
N PRO A 71 -7.26 -12.74 4.43
CA PRO A 71 -8.31 -13.61 3.85
C PRO A 71 -9.73 -13.03 3.87
N THR A 72 -10.02 -12.08 4.76
CA THR A 72 -11.39 -11.65 5.05
C THR A 72 -11.67 -10.17 4.87
N LYS A 73 -10.64 -9.32 4.79
CA LYS A 73 -10.79 -7.86 4.70
C LYS A 73 -10.05 -7.29 3.50
N SER A 74 -10.56 -6.17 3.00
CA SER A 74 -9.87 -5.38 1.98
C SER A 74 -8.68 -4.66 2.62
N ILE A 75 -7.47 -4.93 2.15
CA ILE A 75 -6.22 -4.34 2.66
C ILE A 75 -5.50 -3.61 1.54
N PHE A 76 -5.11 -2.36 1.82
CA PHE A 76 -4.30 -1.55 0.92
C PHE A 76 -3.02 -1.10 1.61
N GLY A 77 -1.86 -1.54 1.12
CA GLY A 77 -0.55 -1.20 1.66
C GLY A 77 0.17 -0.13 0.84
N VAL A 78 0.69 0.89 1.52
CA VAL A 78 1.45 1.98 0.92
C VAL A 78 2.91 1.89 1.36
N CYS A 79 3.84 1.83 0.41
CA CYS A 79 5.28 1.79 0.63
C CYS A 79 5.68 0.63 1.55
N LEU A 80 5.98 0.89 2.82
CA LEU A 80 6.24 -0.15 3.82
C LEU A 80 5.09 -1.17 3.91
N GLY A 81 3.85 -0.71 3.78
CA GLY A 81 2.68 -1.58 3.75
C GLY A 81 2.69 -2.58 2.59
N GLN A 82 3.07 -2.15 1.39
CA GLN A 82 3.26 -3.06 0.26
C GLN A 82 4.39 -4.06 0.52
N GLN A 83 5.49 -3.60 1.05
CA GLN A 83 6.65 -4.45 1.36
C GLN A 83 6.27 -5.54 2.37
N ALA A 84 5.48 -5.19 3.38
CA ALA A 84 4.95 -6.15 4.35
C ALA A 84 4.02 -7.19 3.70
N ILE A 85 3.15 -6.76 2.80
CA ILE A 85 2.30 -7.67 2.00
C ILE A 85 3.16 -8.65 1.21
N GLY A 86 4.18 -8.14 0.53
CA GLY A 86 5.12 -8.96 -0.22
C GLY A 86 5.75 -10.05 0.64
N GLU A 87 6.27 -9.69 1.81
CA GLU A 87 6.93 -10.64 2.72
C GLU A 87 5.96 -11.64 3.35
N VAL A 88 4.78 -11.20 3.79
CA VAL A 88 3.78 -12.08 4.41
C VAL A 88 3.40 -13.22 3.47
N TYR A 89 3.29 -12.96 2.19
CA TYR A 89 2.90 -13.96 1.20
C TYR A 89 4.08 -14.65 0.51
N GLY A 90 5.28 -14.53 1.08
CA GLY A 90 6.45 -15.31 0.67
C GLY A 90 7.41 -14.62 -0.30
N GLY A 91 7.20 -13.34 -0.60
CA GLY A 91 8.13 -12.53 -1.37
C GLY A 91 9.32 -12.08 -0.54
N THR A 92 10.30 -11.48 -1.21
CA THR A 92 11.52 -10.96 -0.61
C THR A 92 11.72 -9.49 -0.98
N LEU A 93 12.56 -8.79 -0.20
CA LEU A 93 12.89 -7.39 -0.43
C LEU A 93 14.35 -7.25 -0.85
N SER A 94 14.61 -6.27 -1.72
CA SER A 94 15.95 -5.84 -2.08
C SER A 94 16.19 -4.41 -1.67
N ASN A 95 17.38 -4.10 -1.17
CA ASN A 95 17.82 -2.74 -0.91
C ASN A 95 18.47 -2.20 -2.18
N LEU A 96 17.90 -1.12 -2.70
CA LEU A 96 18.40 -0.49 -3.93
C LEU A 96 19.66 0.32 -3.66
N ASP A 97 20.55 0.40 -4.63
CA ASP A 97 21.73 1.28 -4.57
C ASP A 97 21.34 2.76 -4.55
N LYS A 98 20.18 3.09 -5.12
CA LYS A 98 19.63 4.43 -5.16
C LYS A 98 18.56 4.61 -4.10
N VAL A 99 18.64 5.71 -3.34
CA VAL A 99 17.57 6.14 -2.44
C VAL A 99 16.66 7.11 -3.20
N TYR A 100 15.38 6.80 -3.30
CA TYR A 100 14.36 7.72 -3.79
C TYR A 100 13.87 8.56 -2.61
N HIS A 101 14.03 9.87 -2.70
CA HIS A 101 13.59 10.78 -1.63
C HIS A 101 12.91 12.00 -2.25
N GLY A 102 11.59 11.91 -2.42
CA GLY A 102 10.81 12.96 -3.07
C GLY A 102 11.10 13.04 -4.56
N VAL A 103 11.10 11.89 -5.26
CA VAL A 103 11.38 11.79 -6.69
C VAL A 103 10.13 11.37 -7.43
N ALA A 104 9.75 12.15 -8.45
CA ALA A 104 8.66 11.79 -9.35
C ALA A 104 9.18 10.90 -10.48
N THR A 105 8.53 9.77 -10.68
CA THR A 105 8.83 8.83 -11.77
C THR A 105 7.55 8.34 -12.43
N MET A 106 7.66 7.82 -13.65
CA MET A 106 6.54 7.19 -14.34
C MET A 106 6.43 5.72 -13.95
N VAL A 107 5.22 5.25 -13.81
CA VAL A 107 4.92 3.81 -13.69
C VAL A 107 4.06 3.39 -14.87
N LYS A 108 4.24 2.13 -15.28
CA LYS A 108 3.48 1.51 -16.35
C LYS A 108 2.73 0.30 -15.80
N THR A 109 1.43 0.27 -16.02
CA THR A 109 0.60 -0.87 -15.65
C THR A 109 0.83 -2.04 -16.62
N VAL A 110 0.78 -3.27 -16.09
CA VAL A 110 0.97 -4.50 -16.87
C VAL A 110 -0.25 -5.42 -16.83
N VAL A 111 -1.30 -4.97 -16.17
CA VAL A 111 -2.61 -5.65 -16.13
C VAL A 111 -3.71 -4.63 -16.45
N ASP A 112 -4.83 -5.10 -16.99
CA ASP A 112 -5.93 -4.22 -17.43
C ASP A 112 -7.04 -4.09 -16.37
N ASP A 113 -7.02 -4.94 -15.34
CA ASP A 113 -8.12 -5.11 -14.39
C ASP A 113 -7.75 -4.75 -12.95
N GLU A 114 -6.69 -3.96 -12.74
CA GLU A 114 -6.37 -3.47 -11.39
C GLU A 114 -7.29 -2.30 -11.01
N LEU A 115 -8.15 -2.53 -10.03
CA LEU A 115 -9.14 -1.54 -9.60
C LEU A 115 -8.54 -0.21 -9.13
N LEU A 116 -7.34 -0.24 -8.52
CA LEU A 116 -6.68 1.00 -8.05
C LEU A 116 -6.43 2.00 -9.18
N PHE A 117 -6.18 1.49 -10.38
CA PHE A 117 -5.76 2.30 -11.52
C PHE A 117 -6.88 2.59 -12.53
N GLU A 118 -8.12 2.27 -12.16
CA GLU A 118 -9.27 2.57 -13.02
C GLU A 118 -9.35 4.07 -13.31
N GLY A 119 -9.38 4.41 -14.60
CA GLY A 119 -9.45 5.79 -15.07
C GLY A 119 -8.14 6.54 -15.15
N LEU A 120 -6.99 5.91 -14.83
CA LEU A 120 -5.68 6.56 -14.85
C LEU A 120 -4.91 6.38 -16.17
N GLY A 121 -5.34 5.47 -17.05
CA GLY A 121 -4.58 5.07 -18.22
C GLY A 121 -3.46 4.07 -17.86
N ASN A 122 -2.61 3.77 -18.85
CA ASN A 122 -1.57 2.75 -18.70
C ASN A 122 -0.26 3.26 -18.10
N GLU A 123 -0.07 4.56 -18.07
CA GLU A 123 1.12 5.21 -17.52
C GLU A 123 0.69 6.44 -16.72
N PHE A 124 1.32 6.64 -15.55
CA PHE A 124 1.07 7.81 -14.72
C PHE A 124 2.25 8.10 -13.81
N GLU A 125 2.34 9.37 -13.37
CA GLU A 125 3.41 9.85 -12.52
C GLU A 125 3.14 9.57 -11.04
N VAL A 126 4.17 9.16 -10.31
CA VAL A 126 4.10 8.84 -8.88
C VAL A 126 5.29 9.42 -8.11
N GLY A 127 5.06 9.79 -6.85
CA GLY A 127 6.10 10.22 -5.92
C GLY A 127 6.68 9.03 -5.14
N ARG A 128 8.00 8.98 -5.04
CA ARG A 128 8.73 7.86 -4.41
C ARG A 128 9.60 8.36 -3.26
N TYR A 129 9.61 7.58 -2.17
CA TYR A 129 10.34 7.86 -0.93
C TYR A 129 10.81 6.54 -0.32
N HIS A 130 11.68 5.78 -1.03
CA HIS A 130 12.10 4.46 -0.56
C HIS A 130 13.48 4.08 -1.09
N SER A 131 14.14 3.13 -0.41
CA SER A 131 15.35 2.45 -0.87
C SER A 131 15.17 0.93 -0.92
N TRP A 132 14.11 0.39 -0.34
CA TRP A 132 13.74 -1.02 -0.42
C TRP A 132 12.59 -1.21 -1.41
N VAL A 133 12.59 -2.36 -2.07
CA VAL A 133 11.56 -2.73 -3.05
C VAL A 133 11.28 -4.23 -2.96
N VAL A 134 10.06 -4.64 -3.27
CA VAL A 134 9.72 -6.06 -3.40
C VAL A 134 10.40 -6.63 -4.65
N ASP A 135 11.09 -7.77 -4.51
CA ASP A 135 11.77 -8.42 -5.63
C ASP A 135 10.78 -8.86 -6.70
N THR A 136 11.23 -8.82 -7.96
CA THR A 136 10.41 -9.21 -9.12
C THR A 136 10.08 -10.70 -9.17
N ASN A 137 10.86 -11.54 -8.49
CA ASN A 137 10.59 -12.97 -8.39
C ASN A 137 9.50 -13.22 -7.33
N LEU A 138 8.25 -12.93 -7.68
CA LEU A 138 7.12 -13.06 -6.79
C LEU A 138 6.65 -14.52 -6.66
N PRO A 139 6.15 -14.92 -5.46
CA PRO A 139 5.42 -16.19 -5.33
C PRO A 139 4.18 -16.22 -6.22
N ASP A 140 3.72 -17.41 -6.57
CA ASP A 140 2.58 -17.62 -7.48
C ASP A 140 1.28 -16.96 -7.01
N ILE A 141 1.11 -16.75 -5.70
CA ILE A 141 -0.09 -16.11 -5.13
C ILE A 141 -0.09 -14.58 -5.26
N LEU A 142 1.04 -13.98 -5.60
CA LEU A 142 1.18 -12.53 -5.83
C LEU A 142 1.36 -12.23 -7.30
N GLU A 143 0.90 -11.06 -7.70
CA GLU A 143 1.03 -10.56 -9.06
C GLU A 143 1.45 -9.10 -9.03
N ALA A 144 2.53 -8.76 -9.75
CA ALA A 144 2.90 -7.37 -9.99
C ALA A 144 1.92 -6.73 -10.96
N THR A 145 1.44 -5.53 -10.65
CA THR A 145 0.45 -4.81 -11.46
C THR A 145 1.01 -3.59 -12.17
N SER A 146 2.16 -3.10 -11.72
CA SER A 146 2.90 -2.04 -12.41
C SER A 146 4.39 -2.09 -12.12
N PHE A 147 5.17 -1.52 -13.02
CA PHE A 147 6.62 -1.40 -12.91
C PHE A 147 7.08 0.02 -13.25
N ASP A 148 8.23 0.42 -12.72
CA ASP A 148 8.93 1.61 -13.18
C ASP A 148 9.77 1.33 -14.44
N GLU A 149 10.51 2.33 -14.92
CA GLU A 149 11.36 2.21 -16.11
C GLU A 149 12.52 1.22 -15.93
N ASN A 150 12.91 0.93 -14.68
CA ASN A 150 13.99 -0.01 -14.35
C ASN A 150 13.48 -1.44 -14.08
N GLY A 151 12.19 -1.69 -14.27
CA GLY A 151 11.60 -3.00 -14.04
C GLY A 151 11.36 -3.33 -12.56
N GLN A 152 11.36 -2.34 -11.68
CA GLN A 152 11.06 -2.52 -10.26
C GLN A 152 9.55 -2.57 -10.04
N VAL A 153 9.11 -3.46 -9.14
CA VAL A 153 7.69 -3.60 -8.78
C VAL A 153 7.20 -2.32 -8.09
N MET A 154 6.22 -1.65 -8.70
CA MET A 154 5.61 -0.43 -8.16
C MET A 154 4.24 -0.66 -7.57
N SER A 155 3.60 -1.76 -7.90
CA SER A 155 2.37 -2.21 -7.27
C SER A 155 2.21 -3.71 -7.43
N LEU A 156 1.50 -4.32 -6.49
CA LEU A 156 1.20 -5.75 -6.51
C LEU A 156 -0.16 -6.03 -5.89
N ARG A 157 -0.67 -7.23 -6.14
CA ARG A 157 -1.89 -7.72 -5.53
C ARG A 157 -1.80 -9.21 -5.23
N HIS A 158 -2.57 -9.66 -4.25
CA HIS A 158 -2.85 -11.07 -4.05
C HIS A 158 -3.85 -11.54 -5.12
N LYS A 159 -3.65 -12.72 -5.69
CA LYS A 159 -4.50 -13.22 -6.79
C LYS A 159 -5.90 -13.63 -6.33
N THR A 160 -6.08 -13.95 -5.05
CA THR A 160 -7.34 -14.43 -4.49
C THR A 160 -7.95 -13.47 -3.47
N TYR A 161 -7.14 -12.97 -2.52
CA TYR A 161 -7.60 -12.05 -1.47
C TYR A 161 -7.66 -10.62 -1.98
N ASP A 162 -8.54 -9.81 -1.39
CA ASP A 162 -8.60 -8.38 -1.67
C ASP A 162 -7.48 -7.64 -0.90
N VAL A 163 -6.24 -7.98 -1.24
CA VAL A 163 -5.02 -7.43 -0.67
C VAL A 163 -4.14 -6.90 -1.80
N ARG A 164 -3.82 -5.62 -1.73
CA ARG A 164 -3.03 -4.94 -2.77
C ARG A 164 -2.17 -3.85 -2.18
N GLY A 165 -1.15 -3.46 -2.90
CA GLY A 165 -0.23 -2.42 -2.45
C GLY A 165 0.38 -1.63 -3.58
N VAL A 166 0.93 -0.47 -3.19
CA VAL A 166 1.73 0.40 -4.06
C VAL A 166 3.03 0.75 -3.35
N GLN A 167 4.13 0.86 -4.10
CA GLN A 167 5.42 1.26 -3.57
C GLN A 167 5.54 2.79 -3.44
N PHE A 168 4.80 3.51 -4.25
CA PHE A 168 4.77 4.96 -4.26
C PHE A 168 3.79 5.51 -3.22
N HIS A 169 3.80 6.83 -3.08
CA HIS A 169 3.00 7.56 -2.10
C HIS A 169 1.82 8.27 -2.78
N PRO A 170 0.60 7.72 -2.71
CA PRO A 170 -0.59 8.38 -3.29
C PRO A 170 -0.94 9.69 -2.58
N GLU A 171 -0.52 9.87 -1.32
CA GLU A 171 -0.73 11.10 -0.55
C GLU A 171 0.22 12.24 -0.92
N SER A 172 1.29 11.95 -1.66
CA SER A 172 2.28 12.95 -2.06
C SER A 172 1.74 13.87 -3.15
N VAL A 173 2.12 15.14 -3.09
CA VAL A 173 1.87 16.12 -4.17
C VAL A 173 2.53 15.69 -5.49
N LEU A 174 3.53 14.83 -5.45
CA LEU A 174 4.22 14.27 -6.62
C LEU A 174 3.42 13.15 -7.31
N THR A 175 2.31 12.72 -6.74
CA THR A 175 1.40 11.74 -7.33
C THR A 175 0.09 12.43 -7.70
N PRO A 176 -0.03 12.96 -8.94
CA PRO A 176 -1.21 13.75 -9.33
C PRO A 176 -2.54 12.99 -9.21
N ASN A 177 -2.53 11.68 -9.44
CA ASN A 177 -3.72 10.82 -9.39
C ASN A 177 -3.89 10.07 -8.06
N GLY A 178 -3.15 10.47 -7.03
CA GLY A 178 -3.13 9.75 -5.75
C GLY A 178 -4.51 9.66 -5.08
N LYS A 179 -5.26 10.76 -5.08
CA LYS A 179 -6.62 10.78 -4.52
C LYS A 179 -7.57 9.85 -5.27
N LYS A 180 -7.43 9.76 -6.59
CA LYS A 180 -8.23 8.85 -7.43
C LYS A 180 -7.94 7.38 -7.11
N ILE A 181 -6.69 7.04 -6.84
CA ILE A 181 -6.29 5.68 -6.43
C ILE A 181 -6.98 5.30 -5.11
N LEU A 182 -6.97 6.19 -4.13
CA LEU A 182 -7.66 5.96 -2.85
C LEU A 182 -9.18 5.87 -3.04
N GLU A 183 -9.76 6.75 -3.86
CA GLU A 183 -11.19 6.71 -4.19
C GLU A 183 -11.57 5.36 -4.81
N ASN A 184 -10.80 4.87 -5.77
CA ASN A 184 -11.04 3.58 -6.40
C ASN A 184 -11.04 2.44 -5.37
N TRP A 185 -10.08 2.46 -4.44
CA TRP A 185 -10.03 1.46 -3.37
C TRP A 185 -11.22 1.56 -2.40
N VAL A 186 -11.59 2.77 -2.00
CA VAL A 186 -12.73 2.99 -1.08
C VAL A 186 -14.04 2.49 -1.68
N LYS A 187 -14.22 2.68 -2.98
CA LYS A 187 -15.45 2.31 -3.69
C LYS A 187 -15.57 0.83 -4.04
N SER A 188 -14.47 0.09 -3.94
CA SER A 188 -14.44 -1.34 -4.29
C SER A 188 -15.22 -2.23 -3.29
#